data_28f07b027c9ca26bdf49a2587cedb9e9
#
_entry.id   28f07b027c9ca26bdf49a2587cedb9e9
#
_cell.length_a   1.000
_cell.length_b   1.000
_cell.length_c   1.000
_cell.angle_alpha   90.00
_cell.angle_beta   90.00
_cell.angle_gamma   90.00
#
_symmetry.space_group_name_H-M   'P 1'
#
loop_
_entity.id
_entity.type
_entity.pdbx_description
1 polymer ?
#
loop_
_entity_poly.entity_id
_entity_poly.type
_entity_poly.pdbx_seq_one_letter_code
_entity_poly.pdbx_strand_id
1 'polypeptide(L)'
;MGGEERRELIHEGLVNFQLDKGVSEQEAQQYADANIDQYAKRLPQGYSDWESALFKTGYQQDYNLSASAGNQNSSFIGSLGYTKQTGVSLNSEMERFTGRVDASNKYKKVEFGMNASFSWTKNVHLPEGKFYGSAIYASKVNLTPSTPIYNEDGTYASGLSLI
;
A
#
# COMPACT_ATOMS: atom_id res chain seq x y z
N MET A 1 -5.59 15.19 4.70
CA MET A 1 -5.69 16.63 4.32
C MET A 1 -5.96 16.70 2.84
N GLY A 2 -7.07 17.28 2.46
CA GLY A 2 -7.46 17.49 1.06
C GLY A 2 -6.67 18.65 0.42
N GLY A 3 -6.75 18.74 -0.92
CA GLY A 3 -6.02 19.78 -1.65
C GLY A 3 -6.49 21.21 -1.32
N GLU A 4 -7.80 21.41 -1.15
CA GLU A 4 -8.34 22.72 -0.76
C GLU A 4 -7.92 23.10 0.66
N GLU A 5 -8.08 22.22 1.63
CA GLU A 5 -7.65 22.45 3.02
C GLU A 5 -6.15 22.79 3.09
N ARG A 6 -5.33 22.09 2.33
CA ARG A 6 -3.89 22.40 2.22
C ARG A 6 -3.67 23.81 1.63
N ARG A 7 -4.43 24.17 0.59
CA ARG A 7 -4.33 25.49 -0.03
C ARG A 7 -4.70 26.61 0.97
N GLU A 8 -5.76 26.45 1.73
CA GLU A 8 -6.18 27.39 2.78
C GLU A 8 -5.09 27.58 3.84
N LEU A 9 -4.52 26.49 4.36
CA LEU A 9 -3.44 26.56 5.34
C LEU A 9 -2.17 27.23 4.80
N ILE A 10 -1.81 26.99 3.54
CA ILE A 10 -0.68 27.65 2.92
C ILE A 10 -0.98 29.15 2.72
N HIS A 11 -2.20 29.50 2.32
CA HIS A 11 -2.61 30.89 2.17
C HIS A 11 -2.50 31.62 3.52
N GLU A 12 -3.06 31.05 4.59
CA GLU A 12 -2.92 31.58 5.95
C GLU A 12 -1.45 31.74 6.35
N GLY A 13 -0.62 30.75 6.07
CA GLY A 13 0.83 30.82 6.32
C GLY A 13 1.52 31.97 5.57
N LEU A 14 1.13 32.21 4.32
CA LEU A 14 1.67 33.35 3.53
C LEU A 14 1.23 34.70 4.11
N VAL A 15 -0.02 34.81 4.54
CA VAL A 15 -0.53 36.02 5.22
C VAL A 15 0.26 36.28 6.50
N ASN A 16 0.37 35.28 7.38
CA ASN A 16 1.07 35.40 8.65
C ASN A 16 2.55 35.78 8.45
N PHE A 17 3.21 35.19 7.44
CA PHE A 17 4.58 35.51 7.10
C PHE A 17 4.79 36.97 6.68
N GLN A 18 3.82 37.58 6.03
CA GLN A 18 3.88 39.00 5.69
C GLN A 18 3.56 39.91 6.90
N LEU A 19 2.60 39.52 7.71
CA LEU A 19 2.28 40.23 8.95
C LEU A 19 3.47 40.31 9.91
N ASP A 20 4.22 39.19 10.03
CA ASP A 20 5.45 39.14 10.83
C ASP A 20 6.54 40.10 10.35
N LYS A 21 6.50 40.52 9.09
CA LYS A 21 7.37 41.55 8.50
C LYS A 21 6.88 42.96 8.71
N GLY A 22 5.73 43.14 9.37
CA GLY A 22 5.12 44.43 9.65
C GLY A 22 4.31 45.04 8.50
N VAL A 23 3.95 44.19 7.49
CA VAL A 23 3.07 44.60 6.37
C VAL A 23 1.62 44.67 6.88
N SER A 24 0.81 45.53 6.31
CA SER A 24 -0.61 45.61 6.67
C SER A 24 -1.38 44.33 6.28
N GLU A 25 -2.47 44.04 6.99
CA GLU A 25 -3.29 42.84 6.72
C GLU A 25 -3.78 42.79 5.26
N GLN A 26 -4.21 43.94 4.73
CA GLN A 26 -4.69 44.02 3.35
C GLN A 26 -3.57 43.69 2.32
N GLU A 27 -2.38 44.21 2.51
CA GLU A 27 -1.22 43.92 1.65
C GLU A 27 -0.76 42.49 1.83
N ALA A 28 -0.82 41.91 3.05
CA ALA A 28 -0.50 40.54 3.33
C ALA A 28 -1.45 39.56 2.60
N GLN A 29 -2.75 39.84 2.61
CA GLN A 29 -3.75 39.04 1.86
C GLN A 29 -3.54 39.15 0.35
N GLN A 30 -3.30 40.36 -0.19
CA GLN A 30 -2.99 40.52 -1.63
C GLN A 30 -1.73 39.75 -2.05
N TYR A 31 -0.71 39.74 -1.21
CA TYR A 31 0.50 38.94 -1.46
C TYR A 31 0.19 37.46 -1.48
N ALA A 32 -0.58 36.94 -0.51
CA ALA A 32 -0.95 35.55 -0.44
C ALA A 32 -1.76 35.12 -1.67
N ASP A 33 -2.78 35.92 -2.06
CA ASP A 33 -3.60 35.65 -3.26
C ASP A 33 -2.77 35.61 -4.54
N ALA A 34 -1.80 36.50 -4.69
CA ALA A 34 -0.95 36.56 -5.87
C ALA A 34 0.08 35.40 -5.95
N ASN A 35 0.46 34.82 -4.81
CA ASN A 35 1.55 33.85 -4.76
C ASN A 35 1.10 32.42 -4.42
N ILE A 36 -0.13 32.20 -4.00
CA ILE A 36 -0.63 30.89 -3.56
C ILE A 36 -0.41 29.77 -4.59
N ASP A 37 -0.52 30.08 -5.88
CA ASP A 37 -0.37 29.11 -6.95
C ASP A 37 1.07 28.61 -7.15
N GLN A 38 2.07 29.27 -6.58
CA GLN A 38 3.44 28.79 -6.54
C GLN A 38 3.61 27.59 -5.58
N TYR A 39 2.79 27.53 -4.53
CA TYR A 39 2.91 26.56 -3.42
C TYR A 39 1.79 25.51 -3.42
N ALA A 40 0.61 25.86 -3.90
CA ALA A 40 -0.58 25.03 -3.89
C ALA A 40 -1.42 25.26 -5.14
N LYS A 41 -0.82 25.07 -6.33
CA LYS A 41 -1.49 25.22 -7.62
C LYS A 41 -2.69 24.28 -7.72
N ARG A 42 -3.82 24.82 -8.16
CA ARG A 42 -4.98 24.03 -8.54
C ARG A 42 -4.80 23.52 -9.95
N LEU A 43 -4.95 22.20 -10.12
CA LEU A 43 -4.87 21.58 -11.45
C LEU A 43 -6.19 21.79 -12.22
N PRO A 44 -6.19 21.76 -13.56
CA PRO A 44 -7.41 21.89 -14.35
C PRO A 44 -8.50 20.86 -14.00
N GLN A 45 -8.09 19.62 -13.68
CA GLN A 45 -8.95 18.51 -13.27
C GLN A 45 -9.25 18.47 -11.77
N GLY A 46 -8.81 19.46 -11.01
CA GLY A 46 -8.85 19.46 -9.54
C GLY A 46 -7.60 18.87 -8.91
N TYR A 47 -7.62 18.69 -7.60
CA TYR A 47 -6.48 18.12 -6.87
C TYR A 47 -6.38 16.62 -7.04
N SER A 48 -5.15 16.11 -7.08
CA SER A 48 -4.87 14.68 -7.14
C SER A 48 -5.08 14.01 -5.79
N ASP A 49 -5.79 12.88 -5.79
CA ASP A 49 -5.91 11.98 -4.65
C ASP A 49 -4.89 10.85 -4.77
N TRP A 50 -3.68 11.12 -4.31
CA TRP A 50 -2.59 10.16 -4.31
C TRP A 50 -2.82 8.97 -3.38
N GLU A 51 -3.61 9.17 -2.31
CA GLU A 51 -3.92 8.09 -1.38
C GLU A 51 -4.78 7.04 -2.08
N SER A 52 -5.87 7.43 -2.71
CA SER A 52 -6.72 6.52 -3.50
C SER A 52 -6.01 5.92 -4.71
N ALA A 53 -5.03 6.63 -5.29
CA ALA A 53 -4.26 6.12 -6.41
C ALA A 53 -3.23 5.05 -6.02
N LEU A 54 -2.69 5.09 -4.79
CA LEU A 54 -1.62 4.21 -4.32
C LEU A 54 -2.11 3.09 -3.41
N PHE A 55 -3.28 3.25 -2.81
CA PHE A 55 -3.84 2.29 -1.87
C PHE A 55 -5.19 1.75 -2.35
N LYS A 56 -5.43 0.51 -1.99
CA LYS A 56 -6.68 -0.21 -2.27
C LYS A 56 -7.11 -1.00 -1.04
N THR A 57 -8.35 -1.44 -1.01
CA THR A 57 -8.79 -2.38 0.03
C THR A 57 -8.06 -3.71 -0.15
N GLY A 58 -7.34 -4.13 0.88
CA GLY A 58 -6.72 -5.45 0.93
C GLY A 58 -7.75 -6.53 1.28
N TYR A 59 -7.52 -7.75 0.82
CA TYR A 59 -8.32 -8.92 1.19
C TYR A 59 -7.44 -10.16 1.30
N GLN A 60 -7.94 -11.11 2.08
CA GLN A 60 -7.29 -12.42 2.26
C GLN A 60 -8.31 -13.52 2.10
N GLN A 61 -7.88 -14.61 1.47
CA GLN A 61 -8.64 -15.84 1.28
C GLN A 61 -7.77 -17.00 1.72
N ASP A 62 -8.32 -17.85 2.60
CA ASP A 62 -7.67 -19.05 3.11
C ASP A 62 -8.57 -20.26 2.85
N TYR A 63 -8.02 -21.24 2.18
CA TYR A 63 -8.69 -22.52 1.91
C TYR A 63 -7.85 -23.63 2.50
N ASN A 64 -8.47 -24.44 3.35
CA ASN A 64 -7.82 -25.60 3.96
C ASN A 64 -8.69 -26.83 3.78
N LEU A 65 -8.06 -27.87 3.26
CA LEU A 65 -8.66 -29.20 3.15
C LEU A 65 -7.83 -30.18 3.95
N SER A 66 -8.46 -30.98 4.79
CA SER A 66 -7.79 -32.04 5.52
C SER A 66 -8.61 -33.33 5.46
N ALA A 67 -7.90 -34.42 5.44
CA ALA A 67 -8.46 -35.76 5.52
C ALA A 67 -7.68 -36.57 6.53
N SER A 68 -8.38 -37.37 7.32
CA SER A 68 -7.76 -38.31 8.25
C SER A 68 -8.43 -39.67 8.15
N ALA A 69 -7.63 -40.70 8.25
CA ALA A 69 -8.11 -42.06 8.31
C ALA A 69 -7.21 -42.86 9.25
N GLY A 70 -7.76 -43.85 9.91
CA GLY A 70 -6.96 -44.69 10.79
C GLY A 70 -7.69 -45.95 11.25
N ASN A 71 -6.94 -46.89 11.73
CA ASN A 71 -7.41 -48.10 12.41
C ASN A 71 -6.44 -48.42 13.55
N GLN A 72 -6.57 -49.61 14.18
CA GLN A 72 -5.73 -49.96 15.34
C GLN A 72 -4.22 -50.01 15.02
N ASN A 73 -3.85 -50.21 13.76
CA ASN A 73 -2.47 -50.38 13.34
C ASN A 73 -1.95 -49.30 12.41
N SER A 74 -2.79 -48.47 11.86
CA SER A 74 -2.40 -47.46 10.87
C SER A 74 -3.10 -46.15 11.12
N SER A 75 -2.39 -45.05 10.88
CA SER A 75 -2.96 -43.70 10.83
C SER A 75 -2.48 -42.93 9.62
N PHE A 76 -3.33 -42.10 9.11
CA PHE A 76 -3.03 -41.18 8.01
C PHE A 76 -3.71 -39.86 8.27
N ILE A 77 -2.96 -38.77 8.12
CA ILE A 77 -3.47 -37.39 8.12
C ILE A 77 -2.85 -36.69 6.93
N GLY A 78 -3.68 -36.13 6.08
CA GLY A 78 -3.25 -35.29 4.97
C GLY A 78 -3.94 -33.94 5.03
N SER A 79 -3.23 -32.87 4.72
CA SER A 79 -3.79 -31.53 4.60
C SER A 79 -3.18 -30.75 3.44
N LEU A 80 -4.01 -29.96 2.81
CA LEU A 80 -3.64 -28.99 1.77
C LEU A 80 -4.18 -27.63 2.15
N GLY A 81 -3.36 -26.60 2.00
CA GLY A 81 -3.75 -25.22 2.26
C GLY A 81 -3.40 -24.33 1.07
N TYR A 82 -4.27 -23.38 0.80
CA TYR A 82 -4.03 -22.29 -0.13
C TYR A 82 -4.42 -20.98 0.49
N THR A 83 -3.49 -20.04 0.52
CA THR A 83 -3.70 -18.65 0.99
C THR A 83 -3.43 -17.70 -0.16
N LYS A 84 -4.35 -16.80 -0.42
CA LYS A 84 -4.16 -15.65 -1.30
C LYS A 84 -4.42 -14.38 -0.52
N GLN A 85 -3.44 -13.48 -0.51
CA GLN A 85 -3.53 -12.18 0.15
C GLN A 85 -3.21 -11.08 -0.85
N THR A 86 -4.09 -10.08 -0.91
CA THR A 86 -3.84 -8.82 -1.62
C THR A 86 -3.66 -7.74 -0.56
N GLY A 87 -2.51 -7.08 -0.59
CA GLY A 87 -2.19 -6.00 0.34
C GLY A 87 -2.94 -4.71 0.03
N VAL A 88 -2.83 -3.77 0.92
CA VAL A 88 -3.44 -2.44 0.79
C VAL A 88 -2.70 -1.54 -0.20
N SER A 89 -1.40 -1.73 -0.40
CA SER A 89 -0.63 -1.02 -1.43
C SER A 89 -0.82 -1.67 -2.80
N LEU A 90 -0.70 -0.88 -3.87
CA LEU A 90 -0.61 -1.42 -5.23
C LEU A 90 0.54 -2.42 -5.34
N ASN A 91 0.36 -3.48 -6.16
CA ASN A 91 1.37 -4.51 -6.41
C ASN A 91 1.91 -5.19 -5.13
N SER A 92 1.07 -5.33 -4.11
CA SER A 92 1.36 -6.10 -2.91
C SER A 92 0.46 -7.33 -2.87
N GLU A 93 1.03 -8.50 -3.19
CA GLU A 93 0.30 -9.77 -3.28
C GLU A 93 1.14 -10.92 -2.73
N MET A 94 0.48 -11.86 -2.07
CA MET A 94 1.08 -13.11 -1.62
C MET A 94 0.18 -14.29 -2.00
N GLU A 95 0.78 -15.32 -2.54
CA GLU A 95 0.16 -16.63 -2.75
C GLU A 95 0.99 -17.68 -2.05
N ARG A 96 0.34 -18.56 -1.29
CA ARG A 96 0.98 -19.64 -0.57
C ARG A 96 0.22 -20.95 -0.75
N PHE A 97 0.93 -21.99 -1.14
CA PHE A 97 0.48 -23.37 -1.11
C PHE A 97 1.22 -24.13 -0.02
N THR A 98 0.49 -24.88 0.77
CA THR A 98 1.05 -25.75 1.80
C THR A 98 0.48 -27.14 1.67
N GLY A 99 1.28 -28.13 1.99
CA GLY A 99 0.83 -29.50 2.06
C GLY A 99 1.55 -30.24 3.18
N ARG A 100 0.82 -31.12 3.84
CA ARG A 100 1.34 -31.99 4.90
C ARG A 100 0.74 -33.37 4.80
N VAL A 101 1.58 -34.37 5.02
CA VAL A 101 1.19 -35.76 5.13
C VAL A 101 1.89 -36.38 6.35
N ASP A 102 1.11 -36.95 7.23
CA ASP A 102 1.58 -37.78 8.34
C ASP A 102 0.97 -39.15 8.17
N ALA A 103 1.80 -40.16 8.17
CA ALA A 103 1.37 -41.56 8.07
C ALA A 103 2.16 -42.41 9.04
N SER A 104 1.48 -43.32 9.70
CA SER A 104 2.13 -44.34 10.51
C SER A 104 1.49 -45.72 10.32
N ASN A 105 2.28 -46.73 10.46
CA ASN A 105 1.84 -48.10 10.42
C ASN A 105 2.62 -48.96 11.41
N LYS A 106 1.92 -49.80 12.15
CA LYS A 106 2.49 -50.76 13.10
C LYS A 106 2.24 -52.19 12.60
N TYR A 107 3.35 -52.90 12.36
CA TYR A 107 3.30 -54.29 11.99
C TYR A 107 4.07 -55.10 13.01
N LYS A 108 3.36 -55.93 13.78
CA LYS A 108 3.91 -56.73 14.90
C LYS A 108 4.62 -55.85 15.93
N LYS A 109 5.95 -55.94 15.99
CA LYS A 109 6.81 -55.19 16.91
C LYS A 109 7.50 -53.98 16.25
N VAL A 110 7.22 -53.72 14.98
CA VAL A 110 7.87 -52.65 14.20
C VAL A 110 6.84 -51.57 13.87
N GLU A 111 7.21 -50.34 14.08
CA GLU A 111 6.42 -49.19 13.72
C GLU A 111 7.16 -48.33 12.70
N PHE A 112 6.46 -47.96 11.64
CA PHE A 112 6.96 -47.08 10.59
C PHE A 112 6.17 -45.79 10.61
N GLY A 113 6.88 -44.67 10.56
CA GLY A 113 6.28 -43.35 10.45
C GLY A 113 6.89 -42.51 9.34
N MET A 114 6.05 -41.75 8.67
CA MET A 114 6.46 -40.79 7.68
C MET A 114 5.76 -39.44 8.00
N ASN A 115 6.53 -38.37 8.03
CA ASN A 115 6.05 -37.00 8.11
C ASN A 115 6.70 -36.21 6.97
N ALA A 116 5.88 -35.63 6.12
CA ALA A 116 6.34 -34.78 5.03
C ALA A 116 5.50 -33.52 4.97
N SER A 117 6.17 -32.39 4.77
CA SER A 117 5.51 -31.11 4.54
C SER A 117 6.21 -30.34 3.44
N PHE A 118 5.42 -29.59 2.67
CA PHE A 118 5.95 -28.63 1.71
C PHE A 118 5.22 -27.31 1.84
N SER A 119 5.92 -26.22 1.48
CA SER A 119 5.35 -24.90 1.36
C SER A 119 5.98 -24.20 0.16
N TRP A 120 5.13 -23.62 -0.66
CA TRP A 120 5.54 -22.75 -1.75
C TRP A 120 4.88 -21.40 -1.56
N THR A 121 5.67 -20.31 -1.66
CA THR A 121 5.16 -18.96 -1.48
C THR A 121 5.68 -18.07 -2.60
N LYS A 122 4.77 -17.33 -3.23
CA LYS A 122 5.07 -16.27 -4.17
C LYS A 122 4.68 -14.94 -3.52
N ASN A 123 5.64 -14.04 -3.39
CA ASN A 123 5.43 -12.69 -2.90
C ASN A 123 5.74 -11.69 -4.01
N VAL A 124 4.83 -10.75 -4.20
CA VAL A 124 5.03 -9.54 -4.99
C VAL A 124 4.83 -8.38 -4.03
N HIS A 125 5.83 -7.55 -3.85
CA HIS A 125 5.75 -6.40 -2.97
C HIS A 125 6.60 -5.24 -3.52
N LEU A 126 6.14 -4.03 -3.26
CA LEU A 126 6.95 -2.84 -3.46
C LEU A 126 7.91 -2.68 -2.28
N PRO A 127 9.12 -2.16 -2.49
CA PRO A 127 10.00 -1.79 -1.40
C PRO A 127 9.29 -0.75 -0.52
N GLU A 128 9.04 -1.11 0.72
CA GLU A 128 8.46 -0.23 1.72
C GLU A 128 9.52 0.22 2.73
N GLY A 129 9.31 1.39 3.35
CA GLY A 129 10.21 1.92 4.36
C GLY A 129 10.56 3.39 4.12
N LYS A 130 11.76 3.80 4.54
CA LYS A 130 12.22 5.20 4.48
C LYS A 130 12.75 5.62 3.09
N PHE A 131 12.53 4.83 2.07
CA PHE A 131 12.99 5.18 0.72
C PHE A 131 12.01 6.10 0.02
N TYR A 132 12.54 7.09 -0.67
CA TYR A 132 11.78 8.04 -1.51
C TYR A 132 10.87 7.37 -2.55
N GLY A 133 11.13 6.12 -2.91
CA GLY A 133 10.35 5.34 -3.86
C GLY A 133 9.28 4.44 -3.25
N SER A 134 9.08 4.44 -1.92
CA SER A 134 7.99 3.66 -1.33
C SER A 134 6.65 4.37 -1.52
N ALA A 135 5.61 3.61 -1.86
CA ALA A 135 4.27 4.16 -2.07
C ALA A 135 3.75 4.91 -0.84
N ILE A 136 4.00 4.39 0.37
CA ILE A 136 3.58 5.01 1.64
C ILE A 136 4.33 6.31 1.87
N TYR A 137 5.64 6.33 1.68
CA TYR A 137 6.44 7.53 1.89
C TYR A 137 6.14 8.59 0.84
N ALA A 138 6.05 8.19 -0.42
CA ALA A 138 5.75 9.10 -1.53
C ALA A 138 4.40 9.79 -1.34
N SER A 139 3.34 9.06 -1.00
CA SER A 139 1.99 9.63 -0.84
C SER A 139 1.88 10.64 0.31
N LYS A 140 2.69 10.46 1.37
CA LYS A 140 2.61 11.30 2.57
C LYS A 140 3.59 12.46 2.60
N VAL A 141 4.73 12.32 1.93
CA VAL A 141 5.85 13.26 2.07
C VAL A 141 6.19 13.97 0.76
N ASN A 142 6.23 13.24 -0.34
CA ASN A 142 6.74 13.77 -1.61
C ASN A 142 5.66 14.22 -2.58
N LEU A 143 4.47 13.59 -2.54
CA LEU A 143 3.40 13.84 -3.49
C LEU A 143 2.38 14.79 -2.88
N THR A 144 2.28 15.97 -3.42
CA THR A 144 1.28 16.95 -2.99
C THR A 144 0.01 16.79 -3.85
N PRO A 145 -1.16 17.21 -3.35
CA PRO A 145 -2.39 17.24 -4.15
C PRO A 145 -2.28 18.08 -5.42
N SER A 146 -1.34 19.01 -5.48
CA SER A 146 -1.05 19.84 -6.65
C SER A 146 -0.16 19.15 -7.70
N THR A 147 0.32 17.93 -7.41
CA THR A 147 1.10 17.13 -8.35
C THR A 147 0.15 16.24 -9.15
N PRO A 148 0.12 16.30 -10.50
CA PRO A 148 -0.79 15.49 -11.30
C PRO A 148 -0.39 14.01 -11.28
N ILE A 149 -1.38 13.12 -11.27
CA ILE A 149 -1.19 11.67 -11.47
C ILE A 149 -1.11 11.36 -12.96
N TYR A 150 -1.92 12.06 -13.75
CA TYR A 150 -2.01 11.89 -15.20
C TYR A 150 -1.76 13.20 -15.91
N ASN A 151 -1.15 13.11 -17.06
CA ASN A 151 -1.07 14.19 -18.04
C ASN A 151 -2.43 14.41 -18.72
N GLU A 152 -2.59 15.50 -19.47
CA GLU A 152 -3.83 15.80 -20.21
C GLU A 152 -4.17 14.74 -21.27
N ASP A 153 -3.18 14.02 -21.77
CA ASP A 153 -3.33 12.92 -22.73
C ASP A 153 -3.68 11.56 -22.08
N GLY A 154 -3.85 11.53 -20.75
CA GLY A 154 -4.16 10.33 -19.98
C GLY A 154 -2.97 9.41 -19.66
N THR A 155 -1.77 9.77 -20.08
CA THR A 155 -0.55 9.05 -19.66
C THR A 155 -0.16 9.41 -18.22
N TYR A 156 0.62 8.56 -17.55
CA TYR A 156 1.12 8.89 -16.22
C TYR A 156 2.06 10.10 -16.26
N ALA A 157 1.83 11.05 -15.37
CA ALA A 157 2.74 12.18 -15.22
C ALA A 157 4.10 11.69 -14.72
N SER A 158 5.16 11.99 -15.47
CA SER A 158 6.52 11.68 -15.05
C SER A 158 7.02 12.75 -14.08
N GLY A 159 7.47 12.34 -12.89
CA GLY A 159 8.00 13.25 -11.87
C GLY A 159 9.27 14.02 -12.26
N LEU A 160 9.81 13.77 -13.44
CA LEU A 160 10.99 14.46 -13.97
C LEU A 160 10.75 15.88 -14.48
N SER A 161 9.50 16.31 -14.61
CA SER A 161 9.16 17.69 -14.95
C SER A 161 9.03 18.64 -13.76
N LEU A 162 9.43 18.21 -12.56
CA LEU A 162 9.36 18.97 -11.30
C LEU A 162 10.72 19.47 -10.81
N ILE A 163 11.76 19.42 -11.67
CA ILE A 163 13.07 20.01 -11.38
C ILE A 163 13.30 21.20 -12.30
#